data_401e1b037dd158450297985a38e45867
#
_entry.id   401e1b037dd158450297985a38e45867
#
_cell.length_a   1.000
_cell.length_b   1.000
_cell.length_c   1.000
_cell.angle_alpha   90.00
_cell.angle_beta   90.00
_cell.angle_gamma   90.00
#
_symmetry.space_group_name_H-M   'P 1'
#
loop_
_entity.id
_entity.type
_entity.pdbx_description
1 polymer ?
#
loop_
_entity_poly.entity_id
_entity_poly.type
_entity_poly.pdbx_seq_one_letter_code
_entity_poly.pdbx_strand_id
1 'polypeptide(L)'
;FGALPDADAPSPPPLFDDPPGGVDVTEFPGGQSVVVFGHRAPGRSDPDWPAAAVAAQILVGSSFTSRLGQEVREKRGLAYGIGARLSPAPAGSILFGRTATRDDAVAETIRVIRQEWRRLAEEGPTADEVADAKAYMIGSFPISLDSSGAIASVLVQMQYYDLGRDYWETRSAQF
;
A
#
# COMPACT_ATOMS: atom_id res chain seq x y z
N PHE A 1 -0.57 -3.45 34.75
CA PHE A 1 -1.56 -3.98 33.80
C PHE A 1 -2.48 -5.02 34.47
N GLY A 2 -1.98 -5.95 35.31
CA GLY A 2 -2.78 -6.99 35.95
C GLY A 2 -3.87 -6.53 36.94
N ALA A 3 -3.94 -5.25 37.27
CA ALA A 3 -4.96 -4.67 38.12
C ALA A 3 -6.04 -3.87 37.34
N LEU A 4 -5.96 -3.85 36.00
CA LEU A 4 -7.01 -3.24 35.20
C LEU A 4 -8.25 -4.17 35.19
N PRO A 5 -9.45 -3.59 35.34
CA PRO A 5 -10.67 -4.40 35.24
C PRO A 5 -10.83 -4.95 33.82
N ASP A 6 -11.33 -6.17 33.73
CA ASP A 6 -11.79 -6.70 32.46
C ASP A 6 -12.94 -5.83 31.95
N ALA A 7 -12.84 -5.41 30.71
CA ALA A 7 -13.88 -4.69 30.01
C ALA A 7 -14.08 -5.33 28.64
N ASP A 8 -15.33 -5.36 28.20
CA ASP A 8 -15.63 -5.79 26.84
C ASP A 8 -14.92 -4.90 25.83
N ALA A 9 -14.30 -5.51 24.84
CA ALA A 9 -13.74 -4.76 23.74
C ALA A 9 -14.83 -3.96 23.02
N PRO A 10 -14.62 -2.68 22.70
CA PRO A 10 -15.59 -1.93 21.92
C PRO A 10 -15.83 -2.62 20.58
N SER A 11 -17.10 -2.65 20.17
CA SER A 11 -17.44 -3.16 18.84
C SER A 11 -16.66 -2.38 17.77
N PRO A 12 -16.14 -3.06 16.74
CA PRO A 12 -15.49 -2.37 15.66
C PRO A 12 -16.47 -1.39 15.00
N PRO A 13 -16.00 -0.24 14.52
CA PRO A 13 -16.88 0.68 13.80
C PRO A 13 -17.43 0.00 12.54
N PRO A 14 -18.63 0.41 12.07
CA PRO A 14 -19.17 -0.11 10.83
C PRO A 14 -18.21 0.16 9.66
N LEU A 15 -18.28 -0.72 8.65
CA LEU A 15 -17.57 -0.48 7.39
C LEU A 15 -18.00 0.87 6.81
N PHE A 16 -17.04 1.66 6.37
CA PHE A 16 -17.34 2.88 5.65
C PHE A 16 -17.96 2.55 4.29
N ASP A 17 -18.94 3.35 3.88
CA ASP A 17 -19.37 3.37 2.48
C ASP A 17 -18.21 3.77 1.57
N ASP A 18 -18.29 3.37 0.30
CA ASP A 18 -17.28 3.78 -0.66
C ASP A 18 -17.25 5.31 -0.74
N PRO A 19 -16.08 5.95 -0.52
CA PRO A 19 -16.01 7.38 -0.65
C PRO A 19 -16.36 7.78 -2.09
N PRO A 20 -17.11 8.86 -2.28
CA PRO A 20 -17.35 9.37 -3.62
C PRO A 20 -16.00 9.65 -4.29
N GLY A 21 -15.81 9.09 -5.49
CA GLY A 21 -14.62 9.40 -6.28
C GLY A 21 -14.56 10.89 -6.60
N GLY A 22 -13.37 11.47 -6.58
CA GLY A 22 -13.22 12.90 -6.87
C GLY A 22 -11.79 13.39 -6.75
N VAL A 23 -11.65 14.70 -6.89
CA VAL A 23 -10.42 15.44 -6.64
C VAL A 23 -10.77 16.62 -5.75
N ASP A 24 -10.17 16.64 -4.57
CA ASP A 24 -10.23 17.78 -3.66
C ASP A 24 -8.92 18.57 -3.75
N VAL A 25 -9.03 19.89 -3.84
CA VAL A 25 -7.88 20.79 -3.92
C VAL A 25 -7.93 21.74 -2.72
N THR A 26 -6.87 21.69 -1.91
CA THR A 26 -6.66 22.65 -0.83
C THR A 26 -5.47 23.53 -1.18
N GLU A 27 -5.70 24.83 -1.29
CA GLU A 27 -4.62 25.79 -1.52
C GLU A 27 -3.78 25.96 -0.26
N PHE A 28 -2.47 25.80 -0.43
CA PHE A 28 -1.50 26.03 0.62
C PHE A 28 -0.27 26.75 0.04
N PRO A 29 0.15 27.88 0.61
CA PRO A 29 1.32 28.61 0.12
C PRO A 29 2.58 27.76 0.22
N GLY A 30 3.21 27.48 -0.92
CA GLY A 30 4.43 26.68 -0.98
C GLY A 30 4.96 26.57 -2.40
N GLY A 31 6.15 26.03 -2.57
CA GLY A 31 6.77 25.80 -3.87
C GLY A 31 6.56 24.38 -4.41
N GLN A 32 5.80 23.55 -3.71
CA GLN A 32 5.50 22.17 -4.09
C GLN A 32 4.09 21.78 -3.66
N SER A 33 3.40 21.09 -4.52
CA SER A 33 2.11 20.46 -4.23
C SER A 33 2.29 19.01 -3.78
N VAL A 34 1.53 18.62 -2.77
CA VAL A 34 1.43 17.24 -2.32
C VAL A 34 0.18 16.62 -2.95
N VAL A 35 0.37 15.51 -3.64
CA VAL A 35 -0.71 14.70 -4.21
C VAL A 35 -0.89 13.46 -3.34
N VAL A 36 -2.08 13.32 -2.77
CA VAL A 36 -2.52 12.14 -2.02
C VAL A 36 -3.56 11.43 -2.87
N PHE A 37 -3.47 10.12 -2.97
CA PHE A 37 -4.39 9.32 -3.77
C PHE A 37 -4.65 7.96 -3.13
N GLY A 38 -5.77 7.35 -3.45
CA GLY A 38 -6.10 6.03 -2.92
C GLY A 38 -7.49 5.56 -3.30
N HIS A 39 -7.79 4.33 -2.90
CA HIS A 39 -9.10 3.71 -3.00
C HIS A 39 -9.24 2.58 -1.97
N ARG A 40 -10.43 2.01 -1.85
CA ARG A 40 -10.64 0.79 -1.05
C ARG A 40 -9.76 -0.35 -1.55
N ALA A 41 -9.34 -1.17 -0.62
CA ALA A 41 -8.54 -2.36 -0.88
C ALA A 41 -9.14 -3.57 -0.14
N PRO A 42 -8.81 -4.80 -0.54
CA PRO A 42 -9.15 -6.00 0.20
C PRO A 42 -8.66 -5.92 1.65
N GLY A 43 -9.43 -6.49 2.57
CA GLY A 43 -9.04 -6.64 3.97
C GLY A 43 -7.88 -7.63 4.13
N ARG A 44 -7.21 -7.60 5.30
CA ARG A 44 -6.06 -8.49 5.53
C ARG A 44 -6.40 -9.98 5.47
N SER A 45 -7.65 -10.33 5.84
CA SER A 45 -8.16 -11.71 5.82
C SER A 45 -8.92 -12.06 4.52
N ASP A 46 -8.97 -11.13 3.58
CA ASP A 46 -9.60 -11.35 2.27
C ASP A 46 -8.71 -12.28 1.42
N PRO A 47 -9.29 -13.28 0.71
CA PRO A 47 -8.53 -14.15 -0.18
C PRO A 47 -7.79 -13.40 -1.30
N ASP A 48 -8.26 -12.23 -1.68
CA ASP A 48 -7.63 -11.38 -2.69
C ASP A 48 -6.48 -10.52 -2.14
N TRP A 49 -6.24 -10.53 -0.82
CA TRP A 49 -5.16 -9.77 -0.22
C TRP A 49 -3.77 -10.03 -0.83
N PRO A 50 -3.33 -11.29 -1.04
CA PRO A 50 -2.02 -11.55 -1.64
C PRO A 50 -1.90 -10.97 -3.05
N ALA A 51 -2.94 -11.09 -3.86
CA ALA A 51 -2.97 -10.52 -5.21
C ALA A 51 -2.90 -8.99 -5.18
N ALA A 52 -3.67 -8.35 -4.29
CA ALA A 52 -3.64 -6.90 -4.10
C ALA A 52 -2.26 -6.42 -3.61
N ALA A 53 -1.59 -7.19 -2.74
CA ALA A 53 -0.25 -6.87 -2.27
C ALA A 53 0.80 -6.93 -3.40
N VAL A 54 0.73 -7.95 -4.27
CA VAL A 54 1.58 -8.06 -5.45
C VAL A 54 1.31 -6.91 -6.43
N ALA A 55 0.04 -6.61 -6.71
CA ALA A 55 -0.35 -5.50 -7.59
C ALA A 55 0.15 -4.14 -7.05
N ALA A 56 0.02 -3.90 -5.75
CA ALA A 56 0.55 -2.70 -5.11
C ALA A 56 2.08 -2.62 -5.21
N GLN A 57 2.80 -3.74 -5.04
CA GLN A 57 4.24 -3.81 -5.20
C GLN A 57 4.66 -3.46 -6.63
N ILE A 58 4.01 -4.01 -7.64
CA ILE A 58 4.27 -3.72 -9.05
C ILE A 58 4.02 -2.24 -9.37
N LEU A 59 2.90 -1.70 -8.88
CA LEU A 59 2.49 -0.35 -9.20
C LEU A 59 3.35 0.72 -8.51
N VAL A 60 3.65 0.55 -7.21
CA VAL A 60 4.26 1.59 -6.37
C VAL A 60 5.24 1.10 -5.29
N GLY A 61 5.55 -0.17 -5.22
CA GLY A 61 6.34 -0.76 -4.14
C GLY A 61 7.79 -0.28 -4.07
N SER A 62 8.31 0.29 -5.15
CA SER A 62 9.68 0.81 -5.23
C SER A 62 9.73 2.08 -6.04
N SER A 63 10.45 3.09 -5.56
CA SER A 63 10.65 4.33 -6.31
C SER A 63 11.47 4.17 -7.59
N PHE A 64 12.13 3.04 -7.80
CA PHE A 64 13.00 2.81 -8.95
C PHE A 64 12.47 1.76 -9.92
N THR A 65 11.86 0.69 -9.43
CA THR A 65 11.50 -0.47 -10.25
C THR A 65 10.00 -0.62 -10.48
N SER A 66 9.16 0.03 -9.65
CA SER A 66 7.71 0.02 -9.84
C SER A 66 7.28 0.85 -11.06
N ARG A 67 6.11 0.56 -11.62
CA ARG A 67 5.57 1.29 -12.78
C ARG A 67 5.52 2.79 -12.54
N LEU A 68 4.95 3.22 -11.42
CA LEU A 68 4.89 4.66 -11.09
C LEU A 68 6.26 5.26 -10.76
N GLY A 69 7.16 4.51 -10.14
CA GLY A 69 8.54 4.93 -9.94
C GLY A 69 9.23 5.24 -11.26
N GLN A 70 9.12 4.34 -12.23
CA GLN A 70 9.66 4.50 -13.57
C GLN A 70 9.03 5.69 -14.32
N GLU A 71 7.70 5.80 -14.32
CA GLU A 71 6.99 6.79 -15.10
C GLU A 71 7.06 8.20 -14.51
N VAL A 72 6.94 8.34 -13.20
CA VAL A 72 6.88 9.63 -12.51
C VAL A 72 8.29 10.18 -12.24
N ARG A 73 9.20 9.31 -11.76
CA ARG A 73 10.54 9.72 -11.37
C ARG A 73 11.55 9.62 -12.51
N GLU A 74 11.77 8.39 -13.02
CA GLU A 74 12.88 8.12 -13.92
C GLU A 74 12.69 8.73 -15.31
N LYS A 75 11.52 8.53 -15.91
CA LYS A 75 11.27 8.95 -17.30
C LYS A 75 10.87 10.42 -17.43
N ARG A 76 10.13 10.96 -16.47
CA ARG A 76 9.54 12.30 -16.58
C ARG A 76 10.09 13.30 -15.58
N GLY A 77 10.76 12.87 -14.53
CA GLY A 77 11.28 13.77 -13.50
C GLY A 77 10.21 14.62 -12.82
N LEU A 78 8.97 14.12 -12.74
CA LEU A 78 7.85 14.85 -12.17
C LEU A 78 7.95 14.94 -10.64
N ALA A 79 8.50 13.92 -10.00
CA ALA A 79 8.69 13.87 -8.56
C ALA A 79 9.95 13.10 -8.20
N TYR A 80 10.54 13.46 -7.06
CA TYR A 80 11.70 12.73 -6.52
C TYR A 80 11.34 11.31 -6.06
N GLY A 81 10.10 11.11 -5.62
CA GLY A 81 9.60 9.81 -5.23
C GLY A 81 8.08 9.76 -5.21
N ILE A 82 7.57 8.59 -5.46
CA ILE A 82 6.16 8.25 -5.34
C ILE A 82 6.07 6.92 -4.61
N GLY A 83 5.13 6.79 -3.71
CA GLY A 83 4.92 5.56 -2.96
C GLY A 83 3.46 5.37 -2.60
N ALA A 84 3.05 4.12 -2.46
CA ALA A 84 1.78 3.77 -1.85
C ALA A 84 1.91 2.46 -1.08
N ARG A 85 0.96 2.23 -0.20
CA ARG A 85 0.90 1.02 0.62
C ARG A 85 -0.54 0.59 0.84
N LEU A 86 -0.72 -0.70 0.99
CA LEU A 86 -1.93 -1.25 1.57
C LEU A 86 -1.96 -0.96 3.07
N SER A 87 -3.04 -0.38 3.53
CA SER A 87 -3.30 -0.08 4.94
C SER A 87 -4.55 -0.85 5.36
N PRO A 88 -4.40 -2.10 5.82
CA PRO A 88 -5.53 -2.88 6.28
C PRO A 88 -6.08 -2.31 7.58
N ALA A 89 -7.40 -2.31 7.72
CA ALA A 89 -8.08 -1.97 8.96
C ALA A 89 -9.40 -2.74 9.05
N PRO A 90 -9.90 -3.04 10.27
CA PRO A 90 -11.15 -3.79 10.45
C PRO A 90 -12.36 -3.10 9.82
N ALA A 91 -12.40 -1.77 9.85
CA ALA A 91 -13.50 -0.97 9.33
C ALA A 91 -13.39 -0.62 7.84
N GLY A 92 -12.35 -1.08 7.17
CA GLY A 92 -12.13 -0.82 5.74
C GLY A 92 -10.65 -0.61 5.43
N SER A 93 -10.15 -1.40 4.52
CA SER A 93 -8.76 -1.31 4.05
C SER A 93 -8.66 -0.34 2.89
N ILE A 94 -7.55 0.35 2.80
CA ILE A 94 -7.26 1.29 1.72
C ILE A 94 -5.89 1.03 1.11
N LEU A 95 -5.77 1.27 -0.18
CA LEU A 95 -4.50 1.55 -0.81
C LEU A 95 -4.31 3.07 -0.76
N PHE A 96 -3.28 3.51 -0.07
CA PHE A 96 -2.98 4.92 0.16
C PHE A 96 -1.64 5.27 -0.44
N GLY A 97 -1.61 6.28 -1.30
CA GLY A 97 -0.40 6.75 -1.95
C GLY A 97 -0.17 8.24 -1.80
N ARG A 98 1.11 8.62 -1.94
CA ARG A 98 1.54 10.00 -1.83
C ARG A 98 2.74 10.27 -2.72
N THR A 99 2.76 11.48 -3.29
CA THR A 99 3.95 12.07 -3.94
C THR A 99 3.96 13.57 -3.71
N ALA A 100 5.11 14.21 -3.92
CA ALA A 100 5.23 15.66 -3.97
C ALA A 100 5.84 16.04 -5.33
N THR A 101 5.26 17.04 -5.96
CA THR A 101 5.66 17.51 -7.29
C THR A 101 5.65 19.04 -7.35
N ARG A 102 6.23 19.61 -8.38
CA ARG A 102 6.12 21.06 -8.61
C ARG A 102 4.68 21.43 -8.94
N ASP A 103 4.28 22.65 -8.61
CA ASP A 103 2.91 23.11 -8.80
C ASP A 103 2.46 23.06 -10.26
N ASP A 104 3.36 23.38 -11.19
CA ASP A 104 3.12 23.33 -12.64
C ASP A 104 3.01 21.88 -13.20
N ALA A 105 3.48 20.88 -12.45
CA ALA A 105 3.49 19.48 -12.86
C ALA A 105 2.37 18.63 -12.23
N VAL A 106 1.54 19.19 -11.35
CA VAL A 106 0.49 18.45 -10.62
C VAL A 106 -0.46 17.73 -11.56
N ALA A 107 -0.98 18.44 -12.57
CA ALA A 107 -1.95 17.88 -13.50
C ALA A 107 -1.38 16.70 -14.29
N GLU A 108 -0.12 16.81 -14.74
CA GLU A 108 0.56 15.73 -15.43
C GLU A 108 0.84 14.55 -14.50
N THR A 109 1.29 14.81 -13.28
CA THR A 109 1.54 13.77 -12.27
C THR A 109 0.27 12.95 -11.99
N ILE A 110 -0.87 13.61 -11.78
CA ILE A 110 -2.16 12.93 -11.56
C ILE A 110 -2.55 12.12 -12.81
N ARG A 111 -2.36 12.68 -14.00
CA ARG A 111 -2.67 11.98 -15.26
C ARG A 111 -1.84 10.70 -15.40
N VAL A 112 -0.55 10.75 -15.12
CA VAL A 112 0.36 9.59 -15.18
C VAL A 112 -0.03 8.54 -14.15
N ILE A 113 -0.33 8.93 -12.90
CA ILE A 113 -0.82 8.03 -11.86
C ILE A 113 -2.06 7.28 -12.35
N ARG A 114 -3.07 8.01 -12.84
CA ARG A 114 -4.31 7.41 -13.33
C ARG A 114 -4.10 6.51 -14.55
N GLN A 115 -3.19 6.87 -15.43
CA GLN A 115 -2.87 6.09 -16.63
C GLN A 115 -2.26 4.74 -16.25
N GLU A 116 -1.26 4.71 -15.36
CA GLU A 116 -0.63 3.46 -14.95
C GLU A 116 -1.57 2.58 -14.11
N TRP A 117 -2.43 3.20 -13.31
CA TRP A 117 -3.46 2.49 -12.58
C TRP A 117 -4.43 1.77 -13.51
N ARG A 118 -4.94 2.52 -14.51
CA ARG A 118 -5.85 1.97 -15.53
C ARG A 118 -5.16 0.88 -16.35
N ARG A 119 -3.92 1.11 -16.75
CA ARG A 119 -3.14 0.13 -17.51
C ARG A 119 -2.96 -1.18 -16.72
N LEU A 120 -2.68 -1.10 -15.41
CA LEU A 120 -2.61 -2.31 -14.59
C LEU A 120 -3.96 -3.03 -14.50
N ALA A 121 -5.07 -2.30 -14.40
CA ALA A 121 -6.41 -2.87 -14.29
C ALA A 121 -6.89 -3.50 -15.62
N GLU A 122 -6.58 -2.90 -16.76
CA GLU A 122 -7.07 -3.33 -18.08
C GLU A 122 -6.18 -4.38 -18.74
N GLU A 123 -4.85 -4.22 -18.66
CA GLU A 123 -3.86 -5.08 -19.31
C GLU A 123 -3.30 -6.16 -18.36
N GLY A 124 -3.43 -5.95 -17.06
CA GLY A 124 -2.78 -6.79 -16.06
C GLY A 124 -1.27 -6.53 -15.93
N PRO A 125 -0.61 -7.26 -15.02
CA PRO A 125 0.83 -7.29 -14.91
C PRO A 125 1.44 -8.28 -15.92
N THR A 126 2.69 -8.05 -16.29
CA THR A 126 3.47 -9.06 -17.02
C THR A 126 3.92 -10.19 -16.10
N ALA A 127 4.29 -11.34 -16.68
CA ALA A 127 4.82 -12.46 -15.90
C ALA A 127 6.11 -12.08 -15.13
N ASP A 128 6.98 -11.29 -15.75
CA ASP A 128 8.23 -10.83 -15.13
C ASP A 128 7.95 -9.88 -13.96
N GLU A 129 7.03 -8.91 -14.11
CA GLU A 129 6.62 -8.03 -13.01
C GLU A 129 6.08 -8.82 -11.81
N VAL A 130 5.30 -9.87 -12.06
CA VAL A 130 4.77 -10.73 -10.99
C VAL A 130 5.91 -11.51 -10.32
N ALA A 131 6.82 -12.09 -11.11
CA ALA A 131 7.94 -12.85 -10.59
C ALA A 131 8.87 -11.97 -9.73
N ASP A 132 9.22 -10.79 -10.21
CA ASP A 132 10.08 -9.83 -9.49
C ASP A 132 9.41 -9.32 -8.21
N ALA A 133 8.12 -8.98 -8.26
CA ALA A 133 7.38 -8.54 -7.08
C ALA A 133 7.32 -9.62 -6.01
N LYS A 134 7.03 -10.86 -6.38
CA LYS A 134 7.02 -12.00 -5.46
C LYS A 134 8.40 -12.27 -4.87
N ALA A 135 9.43 -12.29 -5.70
CA ALA A 135 10.82 -12.49 -5.24
C ALA A 135 11.22 -11.42 -4.23
N TYR A 136 10.90 -10.15 -4.50
CA TYR A 136 11.16 -9.05 -3.59
C TYR A 136 10.39 -9.21 -2.28
N MET A 137 9.09 -9.46 -2.32
CA MET A 137 8.23 -9.57 -1.14
C MET A 137 8.59 -10.76 -0.25
N ILE A 138 9.03 -11.86 -0.85
CA ILE A 138 9.51 -13.04 -0.12
C ILE A 138 10.89 -12.75 0.48
N GLY A 139 11.83 -12.26 -0.33
CA GLY A 139 13.21 -12.05 0.08
C GLY A 139 13.42 -10.91 1.07
N SER A 140 12.62 -9.85 1.00
CA SER A 140 12.74 -8.71 1.91
C SER A 140 12.16 -8.97 3.31
N PHE A 141 11.26 -9.94 3.46
CA PHE A 141 10.61 -10.20 4.72
C PHE A 141 11.58 -10.63 5.84
N PRO A 142 12.47 -11.62 5.66
CA PRO A 142 13.45 -11.95 6.70
C PRO A 142 14.35 -10.77 7.07
N ILE A 143 14.70 -9.93 6.10
CA ILE A 143 15.52 -8.73 6.31
C ILE A 143 14.79 -7.71 7.18
N SER A 144 13.48 -7.61 7.06
CA SER A 144 12.64 -6.70 7.86
C SER A 144 12.55 -7.08 9.34
N LEU A 145 13.04 -8.26 9.73
CA LEU A 145 13.03 -8.77 11.11
C LEU A 145 14.36 -8.48 11.83
N ASP A 146 15.00 -7.40 11.52
CA ASP A 146 16.34 -7.01 11.97
C ASP A 146 16.40 -6.52 13.42
N SER A 147 15.27 -6.29 14.06
CA SER A 147 15.19 -5.79 15.43
C SER A 147 14.06 -6.42 16.23
N SER A 148 14.21 -6.42 17.56
CA SER A 148 13.14 -6.88 18.45
C SER A 148 11.83 -6.08 18.29
N GLY A 149 11.93 -4.80 17.96
CA GLY A 149 10.75 -3.96 17.64
C GLY A 149 10.05 -4.38 16.36
N ALA A 150 10.80 -4.70 15.31
CA ALA A 150 10.25 -5.21 14.06
C ALA A 150 9.56 -6.56 14.25
N ILE A 151 10.22 -7.49 14.99
CA ILE A 151 9.65 -8.78 15.34
C ILE A 151 8.36 -8.61 16.14
N ALA A 152 8.36 -7.78 17.18
CA ALA A 152 7.18 -7.50 17.99
C ALA A 152 6.03 -6.91 17.13
N SER A 153 6.33 -6.03 16.20
CA SER A 153 5.35 -5.44 15.29
C SER A 153 4.68 -6.50 14.41
N VAL A 154 5.44 -7.45 13.89
CA VAL A 154 4.87 -8.56 13.10
C VAL A 154 4.02 -9.48 13.97
N LEU A 155 4.47 -9.81 15.19
CA LEU A 155 3.69 -10.63 16.13
C LEU A 155 2.36 -9.96 16.51
N VAL A 156 2.36 -8.65 16.73
CA VAL A 156 1.13 -7.87 16.95
C VAL A 156 0.20 -7.95 15.74
N GLN A 157 0.74 -7.79 14.52
CA GLN A 157 -0.07 -7.92 13.31
C GLN A 157 -0.66 -9.34 13.15
N MET A 158 0.12 -10.37 13.46
CA MET A 158 -0.37 -11.75 13.42
C MET A 158 -1.56 -11.96 14.36
N GLN A 159 -1.49 -11.43 15.58
CA GLN A 159 -2.59 -11.49 16.54
C GLN A 159 -3.78 -10.62 16.10
N TYR A 160 -3.50 -9.40 15.65
CA TYR A 160 -4.55 -8.43 15.30
C TYR A 160 -5.39 -8.87 14.10
N TYR A 161 -4.77 -9.54 13.12
CA TYR A 161 -5.44 -10.03 11.91
C TYR A 161 -5.72 -11.54 11.92
N ASP A 162 -5.49 -12.22 13.05
CA ASP A 162 -5.67 -13.66 13.20
C ASP A 162 -5.01 -14.49 12.09
N LEU A 163 -3.73 -14.20 11.81
CA LEU A 163 -3.00 -14.84 10.71
C LEU A 163 -2.48 -16.26 11.02
N GLY A 164 -2.70 -16.76 12.24
CA GLY A 164 -2.17 -18.05 12.69
C GLY A 164 -0.71 -17.96 13.18
N ARG A 165 -0.33 -18.95 13.99
CA ARG A 165 1.03 -19.00 14.57
C ARG A 165 2.09 -19.41 13.55
N ASP A 166 1.70 -20.11 12.53
CA ASP A 166 2.52 -20.61 11.42
C ASP A 166 2.66 -19.61 10.26
N TYR A 167 2.17 -18.39 10.45
CA TYR A 167 2.24 -17.35 9.42
C TYR A 167 3.66 -17.11 8.89
N TRP A 168 4.68 -17.19 9.74
CA TRP A 168 6.08 -17.03 9.34
C TRP A 168 6.51 -18.06 8.29
N GLU A 169 6.01 -19.28 8.41
CA GLU A 169 6.35 -20.41 7.54
C GLU A 169 5.49 -20.41 6.29
N THR A 170 4.22 -20.06 6.44
CA THR A 170 3.21 -20.16 5.37
C THR A 170 3.10 -18.90 4.51
N ARG A 171 3.57 -17.75 4.99
CA ARG A 171 3.46 -16.45 4.31
C ARG A 171 3.99 -16.49 2.87
N SER A 172 5.15 -17.08 2.65
CA SER A 172 5.78 -17.11 1.32
C SER A 172 4.97 -17.92 0.31
N ALA A 173 4.20 -18.90 0.75
CA ALA A 173 3.33 -19.70 -0.10
C ALA A 173 2.04 -18.98 -0.51
N GLN A 174 1.74 -17.83 0.09
CA GLN A 174 0.58 -17.01 -0.28
C GLN A 174 0.84 -16.18 -1.54
N PHE A 175 2.07 -16.03 -1.94
CA PHE A 175 2.51 -15.32 -3.14
C PHE A 175 3.00 -16.29 -4.20
#